data_9fdd404e3f899c976ea8012f84855e2e
#
_entry.id   9fdd404e3f899c976ea8012f84855e2e
#
_cell.length_a   1.000
_cell.length_b   1.000
_cell.length_c   1.000
_cell.angle_alpha   90.00
_cell.angle_beta   90.00
_cell.angle_gamma   90.00
#
_symmetry.space_group_name_H-M   'P 1'
#
loop_
_entity.id
_entity.type
_entity.pdbx_description
1 polymer ?
#
loop_
_entity_poly.entity_id
_entity_poly.type
_entity_poly.pdbx_seq_one_letter_code
_entity_poly.pdbx_strand_id
1 'polypeptide(L)'
;ENNFHAHHIHHDTHGHLKHRSLKRKNILAASELAGLVHLPTIYVKTPNINWMMSKKFEPPHNLPLVASEPATVTPIGRTNFRNQAREFGSRPDDRRRHFYVSGKTGMGKSTLLENMIFDDIAKGRGVGVIDPHGDLADKILDFIPKERTNDVILFSPSDVKHPVAFNLFENVSRELAP
;
A
#
# COMPACT_ATOMS: atom_id res chain seq x y z
N GLU A 1 6.62 -41.53 12.91
CA GLU A 1 6.42 -42.54 11.85
C GLU A 1 4.99 -42.45 11.36
N ASN A 2 4.80 -41.95 10.15
CA ASN A 2 3.46 -41.80 9.55
C ASN A 2 2.97 -43.17 9.08
N ASN A 3 2.05 -43.77 9.81
CA ASN A 3 1.40 -45.04 9.47
C ASN A 3 0.19 -44.81 8.52
N PHE A 4 0.40 -44.12 7.40
CA PHE A 4 -0.61 -44.09 6.35
C PHE A 4 -0.38 -45.28 5.41
N HIS A 5 -1.19 -46.31 5.54
CA HIS A 5 -1.23 -47.40 4.58
C HIS A 5 -2.30 -47.09 3.53
N ALA A 6 -1.91 -47.10 2.25
CA ALA A 6 -2.86 -47.03 1.16
C ALA A 6 -3.70 -48.33 1.17
N HIS A 7 -4.96 -48.21 1.51
CA HIS A 7 -5.91 -49.33 1.39
C HIS A 7 -6.45 -49.35 -0.03
N HIS A 8 -6.34 -50.51 -0.68
CA HIS A 8 -7.08 -50.76 -1.91
C HIS A 8 -8.59 -50.61 -1.65
N ILE A 9 -9.21 -49.79 -2.48
CA ILE A 9 -10.66 -49.57 -2.44
C ILE A 9 -11.32 -50.88 -2.89
N HIS A 10 -11.83 -51.69 -1.97
CA HIS A 10 -12.64 -52.84 -2.29
C HIS A 10 -14.01 -52.40 -2.80
N HIS A 11 -14.62 -53.17 -3.67
CA HIS A 11 -15.91 -52.94 -4.37
C HIS A 11 -17.07 -52.58 -3.43
N ASP A 12 -16.95 -52.84 -2.13
CA ASP A 12 -18.00 -52.64 -1.12
C ASP A 12 -17.96 -51.29 -0.39
N THR A 13 -16.99 -50.42 -0.68
CA THR A 13 -16.86 -49.09 -0.07
C THR A 13 -18.04 -48.18 -0.40
N HIS A 14 -18.64 -48.32 -1.57
CA HIS A 14 -19.77 -47.49 -1.99
C HIS A 14 -21.02 -47.76 -1.14
N GLY A 15 -21.27 -49.02 -0.78
CA GLY A 15 -22.36 -49.39 0.11
C GLY A 15 -22.19 -48.84 1.52
N HIS A 16 -20.96 -48.93 2.06
CA HIS A 16 -20.63 -48.38 3.40
C HIS A 16 -20.74 -46.84 3.48
N LEU A 17 -20.32 -46.11 2.43
CA LEU A 17 -20.49 -44.68 2.35
C LEU A 17 -21.97 -44.25 2.28
N LYS A 18 -22.78 -44.98 1.45
CA LYS A 18 -24.21 -44.70 1.30
C LYS A 18 -24.98 -44.91 2.60
N HIS A 19 -24.65 -45.94 3.36
CA HIS A 19 -25.30 -46.28 4.62
C HIS A 19 -24.61 -45.68 5.84
N ARG A 20 -23.56 -44.86 5.64
CA ARG A 20 -22.77 -44.25 6.72
C ARG A 20 -22.28 -45.28 7.76
N SER A 21 -22.04 -46.51 7.35
CA SER A 21 -21.53 -47.58 8.21
C SER A 21 -20.01 -47.68 8.09
N LEU A 22 -19.30 -47.64 9.19
CA LEU A 22 -17.84 -47.74 9.24
C LEU A 22 -17.46 -49.06 9.89
N LYS A 23 -16.72 -49.91 9.14
CA LYS A 23 -16.19 -51.20 9.71
C LYS A 23 -15.03 -50.95 10.65
N ARG A 24 -14.22 -49.90 10.45
CA ARG A 24 -13.14 -49.46 11.35
C ARG A 24 -13.29 -47.97 11.62
N LYS A 25 -13.20 -47.62 12.89
CA LYS A 25 -13.27 -46.22 13.32
C LYS A 25 -11.90 -45.79 13.79
N ASN A 26 -11.35 -44.73 13.22
CA ASN A 26 -10.21 -44.05 13.75
C ASN A 26 -10.72 -42.84 14.55
N ILE A 27 -10.27 -42.72 15.78
CA ILE A 27 -10.56 -41.58 16.62
C ILE A 27 -9.43 -40.60 16.41
N LEU A 28 -9.75 -39.41 15.92
CA LEU A 28 -8.83 -38.32 15.73
C LEU A 28 -9.15 -37.20 16.71
N ALA A 29 -8.13 -36.62 17.31
CA ALA A 29 -8.30 -35.39 18.05
C ALA A 29 -8.67 -34.23 17.13
N ALA A 30 -9.32 -33.18 17.63
CA ALA A 30 -9.71 -32.01 16.85
C ALA A 30 -8.49 -31.34 16.18
N SER A 31 -7.33 -31.33 16.81
CA SER A 31 -6.07 -30.85 16.27
C SER A 31 -5.54 -31.67 15.10
N GLU A 32 -5.71 -32.99 15.14
CA GLU A 32 -5.32 -33.91 14.06
C GLU A 32 -6.28 -33.76 12.86
N LEU A 33 -7.57 -33.64 13.15
CA LEU A 33 -8.59 -33.40 12.13
C LEU A 33 -8.36 -32.04 11.43
N ALA A 34 -7.97 -31.00 12.15
CA ALA A 34 -7.64 -29.69 11.58
C ALA A 34 -6.45 -29.74 10.62
N GLY A 35 -5.50 -30.67 10.85
CA GLY A 35 -4.39 -30.92 9.92
C GLY A 35 -4.80 -31.65 8.62
N LEU A 36 -5.87 -32.47 8.68
CA LEU A 36 -6.40 -33.22 7.54
C LEU A 36 -7.43 -32.44 6.73
N VAL A 37 -8.28 -31.66 7.43
CA VAL A 37 -9.37 -30.90 6.83
C VAL A 37 -9.18 -29.42 7.17
N HIS A 38 -8.49 -28.70 6.30
CA HIS A 38 -8.34 -27.25 6.41
C HIS A 38 -8.88 -26.55 5.15
N LEU A 39 -9.44 -25.38 5.38
CA LEU A 39 -9.87 -24.55 4.24
C LEU A 39 -8.65 -24.03 3.48
N PRO A 40 -8.71 -24.02 2.14
CA PRO A 40 -7.62 -23.49 1.35
C PRO A 40 -7.40 -22.01 1.66
N THR A 41 -6.14 -21.62 1.77
CA THR A 41 -5.70 -20.24 1.99
C THR A 41 -4.74 -19.82 0.90
N ILE A 42 -4.36 -18.53 0.88
CA ILE A 42 -3.34 -18.04 -0.06
C ILE A 42 -1.99 -18.75 0.09
N TYR A 43 -1.72 -19.34 1.26
CA TYR A 43 -0.48 -20.07 1.55
C TYR A 43 -0.58 -21.56 1.21
N VAL A 44 -1.79 -22.11 1.20
CA VAL A 44 -2.05 -23.52 0.89
C VAL A 44 -2.87 -23.59 -0.40
N LYS A 45 -2.15 -23.65 -1.52
CA LYS A 45 -2.76 -23.76 -2.84
C LYS A 45 -3.23 -25.19 -3.06
N THR A 46 -4.53 -25.36 -3.17
CA THR A 46 -5.14 -26.66 -3.51
C THR A 46 -5.38 -26.70 -5.02
N PRO A 47 -5.00 -27.78 -5.73
CA PRO A 47 -5.33 -27.92 -7.14
C PRO A 47 -6.85 -27.93 -7.33
N ASN A 48 -7.31 -27.43 -8.46
CA ASN A 48 -8.74 -27.34 -8.85
C ASN A 48 -9.61 -26.37 -8.04
N ILE A 49 -9.03 -25.45 -7.26
CA ILE A 49 -9.78 -24.35 -6.67
C ILE A 49 -9.62 -23.11 -7.53
N ASN A 50 -10.75 -22.59 -8.02
CA ASN A 50 -10.79 -21.28 -8.65
C ASN A 50 -10.70 -20.19 -7.57
N TRP A 51 -9.52 -19.63 -7.38
CA TRP A 51 -9.33 -18.47 -6.55
C TRP A 51 -9.96 -17.26 -7.21
N MET A 52 -11.14 -16.89 -6.77
CA MET A 52 -11.76 -15.66 -7.26
C MET A 52 -11.06 -14.46 -6.59
N MET A 53 -10.25 -13.78 -7.38
CA MET A 53 -9.78 -12.44 -7.04
C MET A 53 -10.98 -11.48 -6.98
N SER A 54 -10.89 -10.42 -6.18
CA SER A 54 -11.91 -9.37 -6.16
C SER A 54 -12.24 -8.90 -7.58
N LYS A 55 -13.52 -8.63 -7.87
CA LYS A 55 -13.95 -8.08 -9.17
C LYS A 55 -13.14 -6.84 -9.49
N LYS A 56 -12.50 -6.84 -10.66
CA LYS A 56 -11.84 -5.66 -11.21
C LYS A 56 -12.89 -4.90 -12.02
N PHE A 57 -13.11 -3.67 -11.65
CA PHE A 57 -14.02 -2.78 -12.36
C PHE A 57 -13.28 -1.93 -13.38
N GLU A 58 -13.96 -1.53 -14.41
CA GLU A 58 -13.44 -0.57 -15.37
C GLU A 58 -13.20 0.78 -14.68
N PRO A 59 -12.02 1.40 -14.91
CA PRO A 59 -11.75 2.72 -14.37
C PRO A 59 -12.74 3.76 -14.89
N PRO A 60 -13.09 4.79 -14.10
CA PRO A 60 -13.95 5.86 -14.57
C PRO A 60 -13.37 6.54 -15.81
N HIS A 61 -14.23 6.97 -16.73
CA HIS A 61 -13.81 7.63 -17.97
C HIS A 61 -13.07 8.96 -17.75
N ASN A 62 -13.35 9.63 -16.63
CA ASN A 62 -12.75 10.90 -16.24
C ASN A 62 -11.50 10.74 -15.35
N LEU A 63 -10.95 9.53 -15.22
CA LEU A 63 -9.75 9.29 -14.42
C LEU A 63 -8.58 10.09 -15.00
N PRO A 64 -7.92 10.97 -14.20
CA PRO A 64 -6.75 11.71 -14.64
C PRO A 64 -5.59 10.76 -14.93
N LEU A 65 -5.18 10.68 -16.20
CA LEU A 65 -4.06 9.84 -16.62
C LEU A 65 -2.79 10.68 -16.74
N VAL A 66 -1.69 10.17 -16.18
CA VAL A 66 -0.37 10.82 -16.27
C VAL A 66 0.06 10.99 -17.73
N ALA A 67 -0.23 10.00 -18.57
CA ALA A 67 0.11 10.06 -20.00
C ALA A 67 -0.60 11.20 -20.76
N SER A 68 -1.81 11.58 -20.33
CA SER A 68 -2.59 12.66 -20.96
C SER A 68 -2.20 14.04 -20.46
N GLU A 69 -1.82 14.15 -19.20
CA GLU A 69 -1.54 15.40 -18.50
C GLU A 69 -0.25 15.30 -17.66
N PRO A 70 0.92 15.03 -18.28
CA PRO A 70 2.15 14.72 -17.52
C PRO A 70 2.67 15.88 -16.66
N ALA A 71 2.41 17.12 -17.06
CA ALA A 71 2.87 18.31 -16.34
C ALA A 71 1.99 18.63 -15.12
N THR A 72 0.73 18.21 -15.12
CA THR A 72 -0.26 18.61 -14.11
C THR A 72 -0.60 17.49 -13.14
N VAL A 73 -0.78 16.27 -13.63
CA VAL A 73 -1.21 15.14 -12.82
C VAL A 73 -0.04 14.59 -12.01
N THR A 74 -0.20 14.54 -10.68
CA THR A 74 0.73 13.88 -9.77
C THR A 74 0.39 12.39 -9.67
N PRO A 75 1.31 11.47 -9.99
CA PRO A 75 1.05 10.02 -9.98
C PRO A 75 0.67 9.50 -8.59
N ILE A 76 -0.37 8.66 -8.51
CA ILE A 76 -0.80 8.01 -7.26
C ILE A 76 -0.77 6.48 -7.41
N GLY A 77 -1.02 5.97 -8.61
CA GLY A 77 -1.09 4.53 -8.81
C GLY A 77 -1.25 4.12 -10.28
N ARG A 78 -1.47 2.82 -10.46
CA ARG A 78 -1.70 2.22 -11.78
C ARG A 78 -3.00 1.42 -11.78
N THR A 79 -3.74 1.50 -12.88
CA THR A 79 -4.93 0.66 -13.08
C THR A 79 -4.51 -0.81 -13.27
N ASN A 80 -5.40 -1.74 -12.93
CA ASN A 80 -5.17 -3.17 -13.08
C ASN A 80 -6.30 -3.88 -13.84
N PHE A 81 -7.08 -3.12 -14.62
CA PHE A 81 -8.22 -3.64 -15.37
C PHE A 81 -7.75 -4.20 -16.72
N ARG A 82 -8.16 -5.43 -17.06
CA ARG A 82 -7.84 -6.13 -18.32
C ARG A 82 -6.36 -6.09 -18.72
N ASN A 83 -5.46 -6.21 -17.75
CA ASN A 83 -4.00 -6.11 -17.95
C ASN A 83 -3.51 -4.78 -18.56
N GLN A 84 -4.33 -3.75 -18.55
CA GLN A 84 -3.93 -2.40 -18.94
C GLN A 84 -3.46 -1.64 -17.70
N ALA A 85 -2.16 -1.53 -17.54
CA ALA A 85 -1.54 -0.74 -16.47
C ALA A 85 -1.36 0.70 -16.96
N ARG A 86 -2.35 1.56 -16.69
CA ARG A 86 -2.26 3.00 -16.97
C ARG A 86 -1.98 3.74 -15.68
N GLU A 87 -0.98 4.61 -15.69
CA GLU A 87 -0.70 5.48 -14.54
C GLU A 87 -1.76 6.57 -14.43
N PHE A 88 -2.32 6.70 -13.24
CA PHE A 88 -3.30 7.72 -12.90
C PHE A 88 -2.88 8.49 -11.66
N GLY A 89 -3.44 9.66 -11.49
CA GLY A 89 -3.07 10.49 -10.37
C GLY A 89 -4.13 11.52 -10.00
N SER A 90 -3.69 12.56 -9.32
CA SER A 90 -4.52 13.67 -8.88
C SER A 90 -4.10 14.96 -9.56
N ARG A 91 -5.09 15.77 -9.95
CA ARG A 91 -4.88 17.13 -10.43
C ARG A 91 -4.64 18.10 -9.27
N PRO A 92 -3.97 19.24 -9.49
CA PRO A 92 -3.74 20.24 -8.44
C PRO A 92 -5.02 20.70 -7.74
N ASP A 93 -6.10 20.87 -8.45
CA ASP A 93 -7.39 21.32 -7.88
C ASP A 93 -8.01 20.28 -6.93
N ASP A 94 -7.83 19.01 -7.24
CA ASP A 94 -8.27 17.91 -6.34
C ASP A 94 -7.43 17.88 -5.06
N ARG A 95 -6.14 18.18 -5.17
CA ARG A 95 -5.20 18.21 -4.03
C ARG A 95 -5.49 19.35 -3.05
N ARG A 96 -6.07 20.45 -3.48
CA ARG A 96 -6.50 21.55 -2.61
C ARG A 96 -7.57 21.15 -1.58
N ARG A 97 -8.23 20.01 -1.79
CA ARG A 97 -9.26 19.46 -0.90
C ARG A 97 -8.72 18.55 0.19
N HIS A 98 -7.39 18.50 0.33
CA HIS A 98 -6.65 17.64 1.24
C HIS A 98 -6.65 16.15 0.86
N PHE A 99 -5.58 15.46 1.26
CA PHE A 99 -5.44 14.03 1.14
C PHE A 99 -5.26 13.42 2.52
N TYR A 100 -5.99 12.37 2.80
CA TYR A 100 -5.79 11.57 3.99
C TYR A 100 -5.38 10.15 3.58
N VAL A 101 -4.17 9.73 3.99
CA VAL A 101 -3.63 8.41 3.66
C VAL A 101 -3.62 7.55 4.91
N SER A 102 -4.42 6.50 4.92
CA SER A 102 -4.57 5.58 6.04
C SER A 102 -4.08 4.18 5.66
N GLY A 103 -3.46 3.47 6.60
CA GLY A 103 -2.97 2.12 6.41
C GLY A 103 -2.10 1.64 7.56
N LYS A 104 -1.92 0.32 7.70
CA LYS A 104 -0.99 -0.27 8.67
C LYS A 104 0.46 0.09 8.33
N THR A 105 1.34 0.00 9.32
CA THR A 105 2.79 0.13 9.13
C THR A 105 3.27 -0.85 8.06
N GLY A 106 4.18 -0.40 7.19
CA GLY A 106 4.71 -1.20 6.08
C GLY A 106 3.83 -1.28 4.83
N MET A 107 2.65 -0.62 4.78
CA MET A 107 1.75 -0.64 3.61
C MET A 107 2.08 0.42 2.55
N GLY A 108 3.20 1.11 2.66
CA GLY A 108 3.68 2.05 1.65
C GLY A 108 3.10 3.47 1.74
N LYS A 109 2.55 3.89 2.90
CA LYS A 109 2.07 5.27 3.08
C LYS A 109 3.16 6.31 2.82
N SER A 110 4.31 6.16 3.49
CA SER A 110 5.44 7.08 3.33
C SER A 110 5.98 7.06 1.90
N THR A 111 6.07 5.89 1.28
CA THR A 111 6.49 5.76 -0.13
C THR A 111 5.56 6.49 -1.10
N LEU A 112 4.24 6.45 -0.84
CA LEU A 112 3.29 7.23 -1.64
C LEU A 112 3.54 8.74 -1.49
N LEU A 113 3.73 9.21 -0.25
CA LEU A 113 4.01 10.63 0.01
C LEU A 113 5.36 11.05 -0.59
N GLU A 114 6.42 10.23 -0.44
CA GLU A 114 7.71 10.44 -1.09
C GLU A 114 7.57 10.65 -2.59
N ASN A 115 6.88 9.72 -3.29
CA ASN A 115 6.68 9.81 -4.73
C ASN A 115 5.91 11.06 -5.15
N MET A 116 4.89 11.46 -4.39
CA MET A 116 4.13 12.68 -4.65
C MET A 116 5.00 13.93 -4.48
N ILE A 117 5.82 13.98 -3.43
CA ILE A 117 6.74 15.07 -3.14
C ILE A 117 7.82 15.16 -4.22
N PHE A 118 8.41 14.03 -4.62
CA PHE A 118 9.42 13.98 -5.67
C PHE A 118 8.88 14.46 -7.02
N ASP A 119 7.65 14.08 -7.36
CA ASP A 119 6.98 14.57 -8.57
C ASP A 119 6.79 16.09 -8.52
N ASP A 120 6.37 16.63 -7.37
CA ASP A 120 6.20 18.07 -7.21
C ASP A 120 7.52 18.83 -7.32
N ILE A 121 8.58 18.34 -6.68
CA ILE A 121 9.92 18.91 -6.76
C ILE A 121 10.43 18.88 -8.21
N ALA A 122 10.29 17.75 -8.90
CA ALA A 122 10.71 17.58 -10.28
C ALA A 122 9.96 18.51 -11.26
N LYS A 123 8.69 18.80 -10.96
CA LYS A 123 7.84 19.73 -11.72
C LYS A 123 8.04 21.20 -11.33
N GLY A 124 9.00 21.52 -10.47
CA GLY A 124 9.27 22.89 -10.02
C GLY A 124 8.26 23.49 -9.06
N ARG A 125 7.41 22.64 -8.44
CA ARG A 125 6.41 23.10 -7.47
C ARG A 125 7.03 23.32 -6.09
N GLY A 126 6.41 24.20 -5.29
CA GLY A 126 6.75 24.37 -3.89
C GLY A 126 6.15 23.24 -3.04
N VAL A 127 6.93 22.75 -2.07
CA VAL A 127 6.52 21.67 -1.17
C VAL A 127 6.88 22.07 0.26
N GLY A 128 5.95 21.91 1.19
CA GLY A 128 6.20 21.99 2.63
C GLY A 128 6.02 20.63 3.27
N VAL A 129 6.99 20.19 4.07
CA VAL A 129 6.97 18.89 4.73
C VAL A 129 7.12 19.08 6.22
N ILE A 130 6.28 18.46 7.02
CA ILE A 130 6.41 18.35 8.47
C ILE A 130 6.54 16.87 8.79
N ASP A 131 7.73 16.47 9.22
CA ASP A 131 8.05 15.08 9.54
C ASP A 131 8.49 14.93 11.00
N PRO A 132 7.66 14.34 11.87
CA PRO A 132 8.00 14.14 13.28
C PRO A 132 9.16 13.16 13.50
N HIS A 133 9.46 12.31 12.53
CA HIS A 133 10.48 11.26 12.64
C HIS A 133 11.82 11.63 11.97
N GLY A 134 11.78 12.49 10.95
CA GLY A 134 12.95 12.93 10.19
C GLY A 134 13.32 12.09 8.98
N ASP A 135 12.96 10.81 8.95
CA ASP A 135 13.33 9.87 7.89
C ASP A 135 12.86 10.30 6.49
N LEU A 136 11.67 10.89 6.40
CA LEU A 136 11.12 11.39 5.15
C LEU A 136 11.84 12.66 4.70
N ALA A 137 12.14 13.56 5.64
CA ALA A 137 12.83 14.81 5.36
C ALA A 137 14.25 14.54 4.81
N ASP A 138 14.99 13.62 5.42
CA ASP A 138 16.33 13.24 4.96
C ASP A 138 16.33 12.70 3.52
N LYS A 139 15.38 11.81 3.20
CA LYS A 139 15.25 11.28 1.83
C LYS A 139 14.89 12.35 0.81
N ILE A 140 14.07 13.33 1.20
CA ILE A 140 13.72 14.45 0.32
C ILE A 140 14.94 15.30 0.04
N LEU A 141 15.78 15.58 1.03
CA LEU A 141 17.02 16.34 0.86
C LEU A 141 17.95 15.67 -0.15
N ASP A 142 18.08 14.35 -0.10
CA ASP A 142 18.91 13.59 -1.06
C ASP A 142 18.38 13.68 -2.50
N PHE A 143 17.09 13.92 -2.68
CA PHE A 143 16.44 13.99 -3.99
C PHE A 143 16.45 15.38 -4.63
N ILE A 144 16.79 16.43 -3.88
CA ILE A 144 16.70 17.81 -4.38
C ILE A 144 17.67 18.05 -5.55
N PRO A 145 17.18 18.52 -6.71
CA PRO A 145 18.04 18.89 -7.83
C PRO A 145 19.03 19.99 -7.45
N LYS A 146 20.24 19.95 -8.00
CA LYS A 146 21.29 20.95 -7.72
C LYS A 146 20.82 22.39 -7.97
N GLU A 147 20.01 22.59 -8.98
CA GLU A 147 19.47 23.89 -9.38
C GLU A 147 18.53 24.49 -8.33
N ARG A 148 17.96 23.63 -7.47
CA ARG A 148 16.99 24.02 -6.45
C ARG A 148 17.55 23.98 -5.02
N THR A 149 18.84 23.71 -4.84
CA THR A 149 19.46 23.63 -3.52
C THR A 149 19.27 24.92 -2.71
N ASN A 150 19.32 26.08 -3.38
CA ASN A 150 19.12 27.38 -2.74
C ASN A 150 17.67 27.70 -2.38
N ASP A 151 16.71 26.90 -2.87
CA ASP A 151 15.28 27.07 -2.57
C ASP A 151 14.87 26.30 -1.31
N VAL A 152 15.81 25.55 -0.70
CA VAL A 152 15.51 24.66 0.43
C VAL A 152 15.71 25.36 1.75
N ILE A 153 14.66 25.30 2.57
CA ILE A 153 14.72 25.74 3.97
C ILE A 153 14.52 24.49 4.83
N LEU A 154 15.57 24.09 5.53
CA LEU A 154 15.51 23.02 6.52
C LEU A 154 15.43 23.60 7.91
N PHE A 155 14.34 23.32 8.61
CA PHE A 155 14.18 23.65 10.02
C PHE A 155 14.20 22.38 10.87
N SER A 156 15.32 22.16 11.57
CA SER A 156 15.50 21.04 12.50
C SER A 156 15.67 21.58 13.92
N PRO A 157 14.65 21.46 14.79
CA PRO A 157 14.76 21.93 16.18
C PRO A 157 15.82 21.21 17.00
N SER A 158 16.23 20.02 16.57
CA SER A 158 17.26 19.22 17.23
C SER A 158 18.68 19.57 16.81
N ASP A 159 18.87 20.36 15.75
CA ASP A 159 20.20 20.79 15.30
C ASP A 159 20.70 21.98 16.12
N VAL A 160 21.47 21.66 17.16
CA VAL A 160 22.08 22.66 18.04
C VAL A 160 23.26 23.37 17.37
N LYS A 161 23.87 22.77 16.33
CA LYS A 161 25.04 23.34 15.65
C LYS A 161 24.68 24.45 14.66
N HIS A 162 23.50 24.32 14.05
CA HIS A 162 23.03 25.26 13.03
C HIS A 162 21.61 25.75 13.40
N PRO A 163 21.48 26.52 14.49
CA PRO A 163 20.18 27.00 14.93
C PRO A 163 19.60 27.96 13.89
N VAL A 164 18.40 27.64 13.39
CA VAL A 164 17.66 28.54 12.50
C VAL A 164 16.74 29.41 13.34
N ALA A 165 16.92 30.70 13.27
CA ALA A 165 15.99 31.67 13.87
C ALA A 165 14.75 31.77 12.96
N PHE A 166 13.58 31.48 13.51
CA PHE A 166 12.30 31.64 12.81
C PHE A 166 11.44 32.66 13.54
N ASN A 167 11.28 33.85 12.97
CA ASN A 167 10.43 34.88 13.51
C ASN A 167 9.08 34.90 12.80
N LEU A 168 8.06 34.38 13.44
CA LEU A 168 6.68 34.35 12.92
C LEU A 168 6.11 35.75 12.62
N PHE A 169 6.64 36.79 13.24
CA PHE A 169 6.12 38.16 13.15
C PHE A 169 7.05 39.08 12.35
N GLU A 170 8.05 38.54 11.69
CA GLU A 170 8.87 39.30 10.76
C GLU A 170 8.00 39.76 9.59
N ASN A 171 7.97 41.02 9.30
CA ASN A 171 7.12 41.66 8.31
C ASN A 171 5.61 41.79 8.65
N VAL A 172 5.21 41.56 9.90
CA VAL A 172 3.88 41.95 10.36
C VAL A 172 3.95 43.43 10.80
N SER A 173 3.06 44.24 10.21
CA SER A 173 2.95 45.65 10.67
C SER A 173 2.57 45.71 12.15
N ARG A 174 3.11 46.68 12.91
CA ARG A 174 2.83 46.82 14.33
C ARG A 174 1.34 46.96 14.67
N GLU A 175 0.51 47.37 13.68
CA GLU A 175 -0.94 47.48 13.82
C GLU A 175 -1.67 46.13 13.81
N LEU A 176 -1.03 45.09 13.28
CA LEU A 176 -1.57 43.73 13.20
C LEU A 176 -0.88 42.73 14.16
N ALA A 177 0.14 43.19 14.88
CA ALA A 177 0.74 42.40 15.95
C ALA A 177 -0.17 42.42 17.19
N PRO A 178 -0.51 41.26 17.79
CA PRO A 178 -1.35 41.20 18.99
C PRO A 178 -0.69 41.85 20.21
#